data_7cdb65d58ae046f64fd71c965216e7d5
#
_entry.id   7cdb65d58ae046f64fd71c965216e7d5
#
_cell.length_a   1.000
_cell.length_b   1.000
_cell.length_c   1.000
_cell.angle_alpha   90.00
_cell.angle_beta   90.00
_cell.angle_gamma   90.00
#
_symmetry.space_group_name_H-M   'P 1'
#
loop_
_entity.id
_entity.type
_entity.pdbx_description
1 polymer ?
#
loop_
_entity_poly.entity_id
_entity_poly.type
_entity_poly.pdbx_seq_one_letter_code
_entity_poly.pdbx_strand_id
1 'polypeptide(L)'
;MCSEKITNLAKAMIGVQKVIRPALKDSYNGFTQSRYATLNSVMDACGEALINAGIWVTQYPVPVEGDSPQLGLVTKLVHAESGEWQESLLVMPLPKADPQGYGSALTYARRYGLSSMVGLVTEDDDANLACRSTEWQEQNSGSFDLQTPRIVELRGRKNDFVDNSPANEIIEKLPQIDGITYQQQKAKDGAVYITATGNVRNKNSILKEAGFKWNAGRKIWWRAA
;
A
#
# COMPACT_ATOMS: atom_id res chain seq x y z
N MET A 1 -1.52 -10.55 16.65
CA MET A 1 -1.61 -11.50 17.80
C MET A 1 -1.77 -12.92 17.26
N CYS A 2 -1.49 -13.96 18.06
CA CYS A 2 -1.66 -15.36 17.63
C CYS A 2 -2.00 -16.24 18.84
N SER A 3 -2.45 -17.48 18.57
CA SER A 3 -2.58 -18.53 19.57
C SER A 3 -1.20 -18.93 20.13
N GLU A 4 -1.19 -19.60 21.27
CA GLU A 4 0.03 -20.06 21.94
C GLU A 4 0.91 -20.93 21.02
N LYS A 5 0.26 -21.73 20.18
CA LYS A 5 0.90 -22.55 19.14
C LYS A 5 0.35 -22.15 17.79
N ILE A 6 1.21 -22.11 16.77
CA ILE A 6 0.86 -21.81 15.38
C ILE A 6 1.46 -22.80 14.38
N THR A 7 1.95 -23.93 14.85
CA THR A 7 2.69 -24.90 14.01
C THR A 7 1.85 -25.47 12.89
N ASN A 8 0.58 -25.84 13.17
CA ASN A 8 -0.31 -26.40 12.15
C ASN A 8 -0.80 -25.33 11.19
N LEU A 9 -1.16 -24.14 11.72
CA LEU A 9 -1.50 -23.00 10.89
C LEU A 9 -0.33 -22.63 9.97
N ALA A 10 0.90 -22.56 10.49
CA ALA A 10 2.09 -22.22 9.70
C ALA A 10 2.35 -23.27 8.60
N LYS A 11 2.21 -24.56 8.88
CA LYS A 11 2.33 -25.62 7.87
C LYS A 11 1.27 -25.48 6.77
N ALA A 12 0.02 -25.21 7.15
CA ALA A 12 -1.07 -24.97 6.21
C ALA A 12 -0.80 -23.73 5.35
N MET A 13 -0.35 -22.63 5.96
CA MET A 13 0.00 -21.39 5.24
C MET A 13 1.17 -21.56 4.26
N ILE A 14 2.19 -22.35 4.60
CA ILE A 14 3.27 -22.71 3.66
C ILE A 14 2.68 -23.43 2.44
N GLY A 15 1.70 -24.34 2.66
CA GLY A 15 0.96 -25.01 1.58
C GLY A 15 0.21 -24.02 0.69
N VAL A 16 -0.48 -23.06 1.30
CA VAL A 16 -1.19 -21.97 0.59
C VAL A 16 -0.22 -21.15 -0.26
N GLN A 17 0.90 -20.69 0.32
CA GLN A 17 1.87 -19.84 -0.37
C GLN A 17 2.56 -20.50 -1.57
N LYS A 18 2.57 -21.85 -1.63
CA LYS A 18 3.11 -22.59 -2.79
C LYS A 18 2.18 -22.56 -4.01
N VAL A 19 0.89 -22.32 -3.81
CA VAL A 19 -0.13 -22.48 -4.85
C VAL A 19 -0.88 -21.19 -5.18
N ILE A 20 -0.83 -20.17 -4.31
CA ILE A 20 -1.43 -18.88 -4.60
C ILE A 20 -0.77 -18.22 -5.80
N ARG A 21 -1.58 -17.51 -6.60
CA ARG A 21 -1.13 -16.78 -7.76
C ARG A 21 -1.15 -15.28 -7.44
N PRO A 22 -0.37 -14.46 -8.17
CA PRO A 22 -0.49 -13.01 -8.06
C PRO A 22 -1.92 -12.56 -8.33
N ALA A 23 -2.40 -11.56 -7.59
CA ALA A 23 -3.70 -10.96 -7.85
C ALA A 23 -3.65 -10.08 -9.10
N LEU A 24 -4.61 -10.30 -10.01
CA LEU A 24 -4.72 -9.53 -11.24
C LEU A 24 -5.10 -8.07 -10.96
N LYS A 25 -4.44 -7.13 -11.62
CA LYS A 25 -4.83 -5.71 -11.61
C LYS A 25 -5.99 -5.48 -12.57
N ASP A 26 -7.19 -5.81 -12.12
CA ASP A 26 -8.44 -5.79 -12.88
C ASP A 26 -9.14 -4.43 -12.89
N SER A 27 -8.64 -3.46 -12.15
CA SER A 27 -9.28 -2.14 -12.04
C SER A 27 -8.30 -0.99 -12.25
N TYR A 28 -8.83 0.18 -12.65
CA TYR A 28 -8.04 1.38 -12.91
C TYR A 28 -8.50 2.54 -12.01
N ASN A 29 -7.55 3.16 -11.32
CA ASN A 29 -7.80 4.36 -10.55
C ASN A 29 -7.45 5.59 -11.38
N GLY A 30 -8.46 6.31 -11.87
CA GLY A 30 -8.28 7.52 -12.68
C GLY A 30 -7.62 8.68 -11.93
N PHE A 31 -7.64 8.68 -10.60
CA PHE A 31 -7.00 9.71 -9.78
C PHE A 31 -5.48 9.50 -9.67
N THR A 32 -5.05 8.28 -9.39
CA THR A 32 -3.63 7.92 -9.30
C THR A 32 -3.05 7.48 -10.64
N GLN A 33 -3.89 7.35 -11.68
CA GLN A 33 -3.53 6.84 -13.01
C GLN A 33 -2.80 5.49 -12.96
N SER A 34 -3.18 4.63 -12.02
CA SER A 34 -2.58 3.31 -11.81
C SER A 34 -3.63 2.20 -11.82
N ARG A 35 -3.24 1.02 -12.26
CA ARG A 35 -4.04 -0.19 -12.09
C ARG A 35 -3.86 -0.75 -10.69
N TYR A 36 -4.89 -1.42 -10.18
CA TYR A 36 -4.85 -2.07 -8.88
C TYR A 36 -5.70 -3.35 -8.89
N ALA A 37 -5.34 -4.30 -8.05
CA ALA A 37 -6.13 -5.50 -7.82
C ALA A 37 -7.32 -5.15 -6.91
N THR A 38 -8.54 -5.52 -7.31
CA THR A 38 -9.74 -5.36 -6.46
C THR A 38 -9.74 -6.35 -5.30
N LEU A 39 -10.66 -6.20 -4.35
CA LEU A 39 -10.86 -7.19 -3.29
C LEU A 39 -11.27 -8.55 -3.87
N ASN A 40 -12.07 -8.56 -4.94
CA ASN A 40 -12.46 -9.80 -5.61
C ASN A 40 -11.24 -10.50 -6.20
N SER A 41 -10.39 -9.76 -6.93
CA SER A 41 -9.15 -10.30 -7.50
C SER A 41 -8.22 -10.89 -6.44
N VAL A 42 -8.11 -10.25 -5.26
CA VAL A 42 -7.35 -10.78 -4.12
C VAL A 42 -7.99 -12.07 -3.58
N MET A 43 -9.31 -12.11 -3.44
CA MET A 43 -10.04 -13.31 -3.00
C MET A 43 -9.92 -14.46 -4.00
N ASP A 44 -10.01 -14.16 -5.29
CA ASP A 44 -9.87 -15.16 -6.37
C ASP A 44 -8.46 -15.77 -6.39
N ALA A 45 -7.44 -14.97 -6.07
CA ALA A 45 -6.05 -15.41 -6.06
C ALA A 45 -5.70 -16.35 -4.88
N CYS A 46 -6.36 -16.20 -3.72
CA CYS A 46 -5.99 -16.95 -2.52
C CYS A 46 -7.13 -17.78 -1.88
N GLY A 47 -8.40 -17.49 -2.21
CA GLY A 47 -9.55 -18.06 -1.49
C GLY A 47 -9.63 -19.57 -1.58
N GLU A 48 -9.50 -20.15 -2.78
CA GLU A 48 -9.54 -21.60 -2.97
C GLU A 48 -8.38 -22.31 -2.22
N ALA A 49 -7.18 -21.74 -2.29
CA ALA A 49 -6.01 -22.28 -1.60
C ALA A 49 -6.19 -22.29 -0.07
N LEU A 50 -6.76 -21.22 0.49
CA LEU A 50 -7.07 -21.12 1.91
C LEU A 50 -8.11 -22.14 2.34
N ILE A 51 -9.20 -22.29 1.57
CA ILE A 51 -10.26 -23.29 1.84
C ILE A 51 -9.68 -24.72 1.80
N ASN A 52 -8.92 -25.04 0.77
CA ASN A 52 -8.31 -26.36 0.61
C ASN A 52 -7.29 -26.69 1.72
N ALA A 53 -6.66 -25.67 2.30
CA ALA A 53 -5.76 -25.80 3.44
C ALA A 53 -6.49 -25.81 4.80
N GLY A 54 -7.83 -25.79 4.83
CA GLY A 54 -8.63 -25.76 6.05
C GLY A 54 -8.50 -24.44 6.83
N ILE A 55 -8.23 -23.32 6.15
CA ILE A 55 -8.07 -22.03 6.78
C ILE A 55 -9.33 -21.19 6.60
N TRP A 56 -9.98 -20.86 7.72
CA TRP A 56 -11.07 -19.91 7.77
C TRP A 56 -10.52 -18.49 7.91
N VAL A 57 -10.90 -17.60 6.98
CA VAL A 57 -10.57 -16.19 6.99
C VAL A 57 -11.76 -15.39 7.47
N THR A 58 -11.56 -14.54 8.46
CA THR A 58 -12.57 -13.57 8.88
C THR A 58 -11.95 -12.17 9.02
N GLN A 59 -12.74 -11.16 8.65
CA GLN A 59 -12.36 -9.76 8.75
C GLN A 59 -13.50 -8.97 9.39
N TYR A 60 -13.19 -8.22 10.44
CA TYR A 60 -14.18 -7.44 11.16
C TYR A 60 -13.60 -6.11 11.65
N PRO A 61 -14.42 -5.04 11.61
CA PRO A 61 -14.01 -3.74 12.15
C PRO A 61 -13.95 -3.77 13.68
N VAL A 62 -13.01 -3.00 14.22
CA VAL A 62 -12.84 -2.80 15.66
C VAL A 62 -12.72 -1.31 15.97
N PRO A 63 -13.16 -0.85 17.15
CA PRO A 63 -12.92 0.51 17.59
C PRO A 63 -11.42 0.76 17.74
N VAL A 64 -10.98 1.95 17.35
CA VAL A 64 -9.60 2.42 17.51
C VAL A 64 -9.66 3.78 18.19
N GLU A 65 -8.85 3.97 19.22
CA GLU A 65 -8.69 5.25 19.89
C GLU A 65 -7.69 6.12 19.11
N GLY A 66 -8.00 7.40 18.95
CA GLY A 66 -7.15 8.38 18.26
C GLY A 66 -7.85 9.72 18.08
N ASP A 67 -7.05 10.76 17.86
CA ASP A 67 -7.53 12.15 17.72
C ASP A 67 -8.26 12.43 16.39
N SER A 68 -8.18 11.52 15.44
CA SER A 68 -8.81 11.64 14.11
C SER A 68 -9.69 10.42 13.80
N PRO A 69 -10.74 10.58 12.97
CA PRO A 69 -11.57 9.46 12.53
C PRO A 69 -10.74 8.38 11.84
N GLN A 70 -10.79 7.15 12.36
CA GLN A 70 -10.02 6.01 11.85
C GLN A 70 -10.90 4.76 11.78
N LEU A 71 -10.53 3.86 10.88
CA LEU A 71 -11.07 2.51 10.79
C LEU A 71 -10.00 1.52 11.25
N GLY A 72 -10.29 0.76 12.31
CA GLY A 72 -9.55 -0.45 12.65
C GLY A 72 -10.20 -1.66 11.98
N LEU A 73 -9.42 -2.50 11.32
CA LEU A 73 -9.86 -3.77 10.76
C LEU A 73 -8.95 -4.89 11.25
N VAL A 74 -9.52 -5.88 11.89
CA VAL A 74 -8.82 -7.13 12.19
C VAL A 74 -9.02 -8.09 11.03
N THR A 75 -7.90 -8.66 10.54
CA THR A 75 -7.89 -9.84 9.67
C THR A 75 -7.39 -11.02 10.49
N LYS A 76 -8.17 -12.10 10.53
CA LYS A 76 -7.87 -13.30 11.31
C LYS A 76 -7.91 -14.53 10.43
N LEU A 77 -6.88 -15.35 10.56
CA LEU A 77 -6.77 -16.69 9.95
C LEU A 77 -6.89 -17.73 11.06
N VAL A 78 -7.74 -18.72 10.86
CA VAL A 78 -7.96 -19.82 11.81
C VAL A 78 -7.81 -21.14 11.08
N HIS A 79 -6.93 -22.02 11.56
CA HIS A 79 -6.82 -23.39 11.08
C HIS A 79 -7.92 -24.24 11.71
N ALA A 80 -8.84 -24.72 10.89
CA ALA A 80 -10.10 -25.32 11.36
C ALA A 80 -9.91 -26.57 12.23
N GLU A 81 -8.93 -27.42 11.90
CA GLU A 81 -8.70 -28.68 12.62
C GLU A 81 -8.04 -28.47 13.99
N SER A 82 -7.05 -27.56 14.08
CA SER A 82 -6.29 -27.37 15.33
C SER A 82 -6.80 -26.21 16.20
N GLY A 83 -7.63 -25.33 15.64
CA GLY A 83 -8.06 -24.11 16.31
C GLY A 83 -6.95 -23.04 16.46
N GLU A 84 -5.75 -23.31 15.92
CA GLU A 84 -4.66 -22.34 15.91
C GLU A 84 -5.03 -21.13 15.03
N TRP A 85 -4.66 -19.94 15.47
CA TRP A 85 -5.01 -18.72 14.79
C TRP A 85 -3.92 -17.67 14.82
N GLN A 86 -3.97 -16.77 13.84
CA GLN A 86 -3.17 -15.56 13.79
C GLN A 86 -4.05 -14.40 13.31
N GLU A 87 -3.85 -13.22 13.87
CA GLU A 87 -4.57 -12.02 13.47
C GLU A 87 -3.65 -10.80 13.40
N SER A 88 -4.03 -9.85 12.56
CA SER A 88 -3.39 -8.56 12.41
C SER A 88 -4.43 -7.44 12.41
N LEU A 89 -4.12 -6.35 13.09
CA LEU A 89 -4.90 -5.12 13.08
C LEU A 89 -4.31 -4.16 12.05
N LEU A 90 -5.12 -3.72 11.10
CA LEU A 90 -4.81 -2.65 10.17
C LEU A 90 -5.63 -1.42 10.54
N VAL A 91 -4.96 -0.29 10.76
CA VAL A 91 -5.61 0.99 11.03
C VAL A 91 -5.47 1.90 9.81
N MET A 92 -6.58 2.47 9.37
CA MET A 92 -6.63 3.39 8.24
C MET A 92 -7.33 4.70 8.62
N PRO A 93 -6.79 5.85 8.20
CA PRO A 93 -7.51 7.12 8.36
C PRO A 93 -8.78 7.13 7.51
N LEU A 94 -9.85 7.69 8.04
CA LEU A 94 -11.07 7.94 7.27
C LEU A 94 -10.92 9.28 6.52
N PRO A 95 -10.93 9.28 5.18
CA PRO A 95 -10.84 10.52 4.40
C PRO A 95 -12.08 11.41 4.59
N LYS A 96 -13.21 10.80 4.99
CA LYS A 96 -14.46 11.44 5.39
C LYS A 96 -15.10 10.65 6.51
N ALA A 97 -15.61 11.33 7.54
CA ALA A 97 -16.34 10.74 8.63
C ALA A 97 -17.84 10.58 8.27
N ASP A 98 -18.12 9.91 7.15
CA ASP A 98 -19.46 9.61 6.66
C ASP A 98 -19.53 8.12 6.22
N PRO A 99 -20.74 7.57 6.01
CA PRO A 99 -20.91 6.17 5.62
C PRO A 99 -20.19 5.79 4.33
N GLN A 100 -20.05 6.72 3.37
CA GLN A 100 -19.34 6.47 2.11
C GLN A 100 -17.82 6.38 2.33
N GLY A 101 -17.26 7.28 3.13
CA GLY A 101 -15.85 7.26 3.52
C GLY A 101 -15.50 5.99 4.28
N TYR A 102 -16.39 5.57 5.21
CA TYR A 102 -16.24 4.34 5.97
C TYR A 102 -16.26 3.10 5.04
N GLY A 103 -17.25 2.99 4.14
CA GLY A 103 -17.37 1.87 3.19
C GLY A 103 -16.16 1.77 2.25
N SER A 104 -15.66 2.91 1.77
CA SER A 104 -14.45 2.98 0.96
C SER A 104 -13.23 2.50 1.75
N ALA A 105 -12.98 3.06 2.93
CA ALA A 105 -11.86 2.66 3.80
C ALA A 105 -11.93 1.18 4.17
N LEU A 106 -13.13 0.64 4.47
CA LEU A 106 -13.33 -0.77 4.78
C LEU A 106 -12.94 -1.69 3.61
N THR A 107 -13.30 -1.33 2.39
CA THR A 107 -12.92 -2.10 1.19
C THR A 107 -11.40 -2.10 0.99
N TYR A 108 -10.75 -0.96 1.16
CA TYR A 108 -9.29 -0.85 1.12
C TYR A 108 -8.63 -1.67 2.23
N ALA A 109 -9.10 -1.53 3.47
CA ALA A 109 -8.53 -2.24 4.62
C ALA A 109 -8.65 -3.76 4.47
N ARG A 110 -9.78 -4.27 3.99
CA ARG A 110 -9.99 -5.70 3.74
C ARG A 110 -9.01 -6.24 2.72
N ARG A 111 -8.81 -5.54 1.63
CA ARG A 111 -7.86 -5.92 0.59
C ARG A 111 -6.43 -5.97 1.10
N TYR A 112 -5.95 -4.89 1.70
CA TYR A 112 -4.57 -4.83 2.21
C TYR A 112 -4.34 -5.76 3.39
N GLY A 113 -5.31 -5.87 4.32
CA GLY A 113 -5.22 -6.78 5.45
C GLY A 113 -5.09 -8.24 5.02
N LEU A 114 -5.90 -8.68 4.05
CA LEU A 114 -5.82 -10.05 3.54
C LEU A 114 -4.53 -10.28 2.75
N SER A 115 -4.18 -9.40 1.81
CA SER A 115 -2.96 -9.56 0.99
C SER A 115 -1.71 -9.64 1.85
N SER A 116 -1.58 -8.79 2.87
CA SER A 116 -0.43 -8.81 3.78
C SER A 116 -0.37 -10.07 4.66
N MET A 117 -1.51 -10.58 5.12
CA MET A 117 -1.56 -11.76 5.97
C MET A 117 -1.20 -13.07 5.22
N VAL A 118 -1.55 -13.16 3.94
CA VAL A 118 -1.26 -14.36 3.12
C VAL A 118 0.03 -14.24 2.30
N GLY A 119 0.65 -13.05 2.28
CA GLY A 119 1.84 -12.79 1.47
C GLY A 119 1.54 -12.70 -0.04
N LEU A 120 0.35 -12.18 -0.40
CA LEU A 120 -0.08 -12.07 -1.79
C LEU A 120 0.57 -10.87 -2.47
N VAL A 121 1.12 -11.09 -3.67
CA VAL A 121 1.68 -10.05 -4.55
C VAL A 121 0.71 -9.69 -5.66
N THR A 122 0.93 -8.57 -6.33
CA THR A 122 0.17 -8.15 -7.51
C THR A 122 0.98 -8.34 -8.80
N GLU A 123 0.34 -8.37 -9.97
CA GLU A 123 0.99 -8.65 -11.27
C GLU A 123 2.23 -7.81 -11.58
N ASP A 124 2.30 -6.53 -11.14
CA ASP A 124 3.48 -5.69 -11.43
C ASP A 124 4.76 -6.16 -10.71
N ASP A 125 4.62 -6.95 -9.67
CA ASP A 125 5.76 -7.52 -8.96
C ASP A 125 6.35 -8.72 -9.73
N ASP A 126 5.60 -9.27 -10.71
CA ASP A 126 5.98 -10.48 -11.45
C ASP A 126 7.14 -10.28 -12.42
N ALA A 127 7.32 -9.08 -12.98
CA ALA A 127 8.46 -8.81 -13.87
C ALA A 127 9.81 -8.99 -13.13
N ASN A 128 9.84 -8.77 -11.82
CA ASN A 128 11.00 -9.01 -10.97
C ASN A 128 11.06 -10.44 -10.41
N LEU A 129 9.92 -11.13 -10.28
CA LEU A 129 9.85 -12.51 -9.78
C LEU A 129 10.20 -13.54 -10.85
N ALA A 130 9.85 -13.28 -12.12
CA ALA A 130 10.23 -14.15 -13.22
C ALA A 130 11.76 -14.25 -13.39
N CYS A 131 12.50 -13.18 -13.02
CA CYS A 131 13.96 -13.21 -12.97
C CYS A 131 14.51 -13.92 -11.73
N ARG A 132 13.72 -14.06 -10.65
CA ARG A 132 14.14 -14.71 -9.40
C ARG A 132 13.82 -16.20 -9.34
N SER A 133 12.80 -16.67 -10.05
CA SER A 133 12.42 -18.10 -10.05
C SER A 133 13.46 -19.00 -10.65
N THR A 134 14.30 -18.49 -11.56
CA THR A 134 15.42 -19.23 -12.13
C THR A 134 16.62 -19.35 -11.17
N GLU A 135 16.79 -18.39 -10.24
CA GLU A 135 17.91 -18.44 -9.28
C GLU A 135 17.58 -19.26 -8.02
N TRP A 136 16.28 -19.43 -7.66
CA TRP A 136 15.87 -20.19 -6.48
C TRP A 136 15.95 -21.71 -6.67
N GLN A 137 15.91 -22.21 -7.92
CA GLN A 137 16.00 -23.65 -8.19
C GLN A 137 17.44 -24.19 -8.16
N GLU A 138 18.44 -23.35 -8.34
CA GLU A 138 19.84 -23.80 -8.32
C GLU A 138 20.55 -23.69 -6.96
N GLN A 139 20.00 -22.92 -5.99
CA GLN A 139 20.66 -22.68 -4.69
C GLN A 139 20.18 -23.54 -3.52
N ASN A 140 19.16 -24.38 -3.69
CA ASN A 140 18.60 -25.19 -2.59
C ASN A 140 19.07 -26.64 -2.50
N SER A 141 20.27 -26.95 -3.01
CA SER A 141 20.95 -28.25 -2.73
C SER A 141 22.00 -28.20 -1.62
N GLY A 142 22.08 -27.12 -0.85
CA GLY A 142 22.99 -26.96 0.28
C GLY A 142 22.26 -27.05 1.63
N SER A 143 22.82 -27.87 2.52
CA SER A 143 22.38 -28.11 3.90
C SER A 143 22.15 -26.82 4.69
N PHE A 144 20.95 -26.67 5.28
CA PHE A 144 20.57 -25.58 6.17
C PHE A 144 21.27 -25.75 7.53
N ASP A 145 22.23 -24.91 7.81
CA ASP A 145 22.83 -24.77 9.14
C ASP A 145 22.06 -23.69 9.92
N LEU A 146 21.39 -24.09 11.00
CA LEU A 146 20.58 -23.25 11.87
C LEU A 146 21.49 -22.38 12.76
N GLN A 147 21.96 -21.25 12.24
CA GLN A 147 22.50 -20.19 13.09
C GLN A 147 21.49 -19.06 13.22
N THR A 148 21.05 -18.81 14.44
CA THR A 148 20.13 -17.74 14.85
C THR A 148 20.53 -16.38 14.29
N PRO A 149 19.62 -15.65 13.61
CA PRO A 149 19.94 -14.30 13.15
C PRO A 149 19.96 -13.32 14.33
N ARG A 150 21.08 -12.63 14.48
CA ARG A 150 21.20 -11.47 15.38
C ARG A 150 20.20 -10.39 14.94
N ILE A 151 19.34 -9.98 15.87
CA ILE A 151 18.50 -8.79 15.74
C ILE A 151 19.43 -7.58 15.62
N VAL A 152 19.54 -7.01 14.43
CA VAL A 152 20.20 -5.71 14.23
C VAL A 152 19.17 -4.65 14.57
N GLU A 153 19.35 -3.95 15.70
CA GLU A 153 18.61 -2.73 16.02
C GLU A 153 18.80 -1.71 14.90
N LEU A 154 17.73 -1.44 14.15
CA LEU A 154 17.68 -0.34 13.21
C LEU A 154 17.55 0.99 13.98
N ARG A 155 18.70 1.50 14.48
CA ARG A 155 18.81 2.89 14.90
C ARG A 155 18.64 3.78 13.67
N GLY A 156 17.70 4.75 13.79
CA GLY A 156 17.26 5.70 12.80
C GLY A 156 18.36 6.24 11.88
N ARG A 157 18.22 5.96 10.59
CA ARG A 157 18.82 6.78 9.55
C ARG A 157 17.80 7.83 9.16
N LYS A 158 18.09 9.09 9.49
CA LYS A 158 17.51 10.23 8.80
C LYS A 158 17.83 10.07 7.32
N ASN A 159 16.80 10.05 6.48
CA ASN A 159 16.98 10.10 5.03
C ASN A 159 17.40 11.52 4.65
N ASP A 160 18.70 11.78 4.63
CA ASP A 160 19.29 12.90 3.92
C ASP A 160 19.59 12.45 2.48
N PHE A 161 18.54 12.23 1.68
CA PHE A 161 18.66 12.29 0.24
C PHE A 161 18.37 13.75 -0.17
N VAL A 162 19.41 14.54 -0.24
CA VAL A 162 19.39 15.81 -0.96
C VAL A 162 19.43 15.45 -2.45
N ASP A 163 18.27 15.42 -3.08
CA ASP A 163 18.16 15.36 -4.54
C ASP A 163 18.45 16.78 -5.08
N ASN A 164 19.67 16.97 -5.53
CA ASN A 164 20.13 18.21 -6.18
C ASN A 164 19.64 18.28 -7.63
N SER A 165 18.35 18.10 -7.88
CA SER A 165 17.79 18.39 -9.21
C SER A 165 17.46 19.90 -9.33
N PRO A 166 17.70 20.53 -10.48
CA PRO A 166 17.52 21.98 -10.67
C PRO A 166 16.09 22.50 -10.41
N ALA A 167 15.13 21.62 -10.26
CA ALA A 167 13.75 21.98 -9.97
C ALA A 167 13.45 22.18 -8.47
N ASN A 168 14.27 21.65 -7.57
CA ASN A 168 14.13 21.94 -6.14
C ASN A 168 14.45 23.40 -5.82
N GLU A 169 15.42 24.01 -6.54
CA GLU A 169 15.71 25.43 -6.41
C GLU A 169 14.52 26.34 -6.81
N ILE A 170 13.67 25.88 -7.73
CA ILE A 170 12.49 26.63 -8.17
C ILE A 170 11.39 26.53 -7.12
N ILE A 171 11.19 25.36 -6.49
CA ILE A 171 10.20 25.16 -5.44
C ILE A 171 10.54 25.97 -4.19
N GLU A 172 11.82 26.07 -3.83
CA GLU A 172 12.28 26.88 -2.70
C GLU A 172 12.05 28.41 -2.88
N LYS A 173 12.01 28.87 -4.12
CA LYS A 173 11.72 30.29 -4.47
C LYS A 173 10.22 30.60 -4.52
N LEU A 174 9.34 29.61 -4.39
CA LEU A 174 7.89 29.84 -4.38
C LEU A 174 7.43 30.35 -3.02
N PRO A 175 6.38 31.22 -2.99
CA PRO A 175 5.84 31.70 -1.74
C PRO A 175 5.29 30.52 -0.92
N GLN A 176 5.72 30.44 0.33
CA GLN A 176 5.15 29.46 1.27
C GLN A 176 3.74 29.92 1.65
N ILE A 177 2.74 29.17 1.19
CA ILE A 177 1.32 29.45 1.44
C ILE A 177 0.79 28.34 2.35
N ASP A 178 0.29 28.70 3.51
CA ASP A 178 -0.24 27.74 4.49
C ASP A 178 -1.30 26.83 3.88
N GLY A 179 -1.12 25.51 4.06
CA GLY A 179 -2.00 24.48 3.51
C GLY A 179 -1.90 24.24 1.99
N ILE A 180 -0.86 24.78 1.32
CA ILE A 180 -0.53 24.46 -0.08
C ILE A 180 0.79 23.70 -0.13
N THR A 181 0.80 22.63 -0.90
CA THR A 181 1.99 21.80 -1.19
C THR A 181 2.32 21.91 -2.67
N TYR A 182 3.59 22.18 -2.98
CA TYR A 182 4.10 22.19 -4.34
C TYR A 182 4.72 20.87 -4.69
N GLN A 183 4.42 20.36 -5.88
CA GLN A 183 4.96 19.10 -6.40
C GLN A 183 5.44 19.26 -7.82
N GLN A 184 6.62 18.76 -8.11
CA GLN A 184 7.14 18.68 -9.46
C GLN A 184 6.54 17.48 -10.19
N GLN A 185 6.17 17.69 -11.45
CA GLN A 185 5.67 16.63 -12.33
C GLN A 185 6.31 16.75 -13.71
N LYS A 186 6.44 15.62 -14.40
CA LYS A 186 6.96 15.55 -15.75
C LYS A 186 5.85 15.15 -16.72
N ALA A 187 5.67 15.92 -17.78
CA ALA A 187 4.72 15.63 -18.84
C ALA A 187 5.25 14.54 -19.79
N LYS A 188 4.37 13.95 -20.60
CA LYS A 188 4.74 12.90 -21.57
C LYS A 188 5.76 13.34 -22.64
N ASP A 189 5.80 14.62 -22.92
CA ASP A 189 6.76 15.28 -23.83
C ASP A 189 8.10 15.61 -23.16
N GLY A 190 8.27 15.25 -21.89
CA GLY A 190 9.46 15.50 -21.11
C GLY A 190 9.50 16.86 -20.40
N ALA A 191 8.54 17.76 -20.65
CA ALA A 191 8.46 19.06 -19.99
C ALA A 191 8.20 18.91 -18.49
N VAL A 192 8.90 19.72 -17.68
CA VAL A 192 8.77 19.74 -16.22
C VAL A 192 7.83 20.88 -15.84
N TYR A 193 6.87 20.59 -14.95
CA TYR A 193 5.95 21.57 -14.42
C TYR A 193 5.72 21.36 -12.93
N ILE A 194 5.35 22.44 -12.24
CA ILE A 194 5.06 22.44 -10.81
C ILE A 194 3.54 22.54 -10.63
N THR A 195 2.99 21.70 -9.78
CA THR A 195 1.57 21.73 -9.38
C THR A 195 1.44 22.23 -7.95
N ALA A 196 0.40 23.02 -7.68
CA ALA A 196 0.02 23.43 -6.34
C ALA A 196 -1.25 22.67 -5.92
N THR A 197 -1.17 21.95 -4.81
CA THR A 197 -2.24 21.13 -4.24
C THR A 197 -2.51 21.50 -2.79
N GLY A 198 -3.64 21.07 -2.23
CA GLY A 198 -4.03 21.36 -0.86
C GLY A 198 -5.21 22.34 -0.77
N ASN A 199 -5.27 23.17 0.27
CA ASN A 199 -6.37 24.11 0.49
C ASN A 199 -6.24 25.35 -0.39
N VAL A 200 -6.56 25.22 -1.68
CA VAL A 200 -6.46 26.31 -2.69
C VAL A 200 -7.67 27.24 -2.71
N ARG A 201 -8.74 26.97 -1.93
CA ARG A 201 -9.91 27.84 -1.85
C ARG A 201 -9.50 29.20 -1.28
N ASN A 202 -9.95 30.28 -1.90
CA ASN A 202 -9.64 31.68 -1.55
C ASN A 202 -8.15 32.12 -1.71
N LYS A 203 -7.29 31.29 -2.32
CA LYS A 203 -5.87 31.61 -2.57
C LYS A 203 -5.55 31.82 -4.05
N ASN A 204 -6.58 32.00 -4.86
CA ASN A 204 -6.46 32.13 -6.33
C ASN A 204 -5.61 33.31 -6.77
N SER A 205 -5.70 34.45 -6.07
CA SER A 205 -4.90 35.65 -6.38
C SER A 205 -3.40 35.40 -6.14
N ILE A 206 -3.06 34.84 -5.01
CA ILE A 206 -1.67 34.55 -4.62
C ILE A 206 -1.03 33.52 -5.57
N LEU A 207 -1.79 32.48 -5.96
CA LEU A 207 -1.32 31.49 -6.92
C LEU A 207 -1.11 32.07 -8.32
N LYS A 208 -1.99 33.00 -8.77
CA LYS A 208 -1.83 33.72 -10.03
C LYS A 208 -0.61 34.61 -10.01
N GLU A 209 -0.38 35.34 -8.94
CA GLU A 209 0.82 36.21 -8.74
C GLU A 209 2.11 35.38 -8.72
N ALA A 210 2.06 34.16 -8.16
CA ALA A 210 3.17 33.20 -8.21
C ALA A 210 3.32 32.49 -9.59
N GLY A 211 2.57 32.92 -10.61
CA GLY A 211 2.68 32.43 -11.99
C GLY A 211 1.95 31.12 -12.28
N PHE A 212 1.10 30.64 -11.36
CA PHE A 212 0.30 29.45 -11.60
C PHE A 212 -0.93 29.73 -12.46
N LYS A 213 -1.29 28.79 -13.33
CA LYS A 213 -2.48 28.79 -14.17
C LYS A 213 -3.43 27.71 -13.71
N TRP A 214 -4.74 27.98 -13.73
CA TRP A 214 -5.76 26.99 -13.39
C TRP A 214 -6.09 26.11 -14.61
N ASN A 215 -6.00 24.80 -14.43
CA ASN A 215 -6.47 23.83 -15.42
C ASN A 215 -7.84 23.31 -15.00
N ALA A 216 -8.90 23.76 -15.68
CA ALA A 216 -10.28 23.40 -15.36
C ALA A 216 -10.60 21.90 -15.60
N GLY A 217 -9.97 21.27 -16.60
CA GLY A 217 -10.17 19.85 -16.90
C GLY A 217 -9.57 18.92 -15.85
N ARG A 218 -8.42 19.28 -15.30
CA ARG A 218 -7.72 18.51 -14.26
C ARG A 218 -7.98 19.04 -12.84
N LYS A 219 -8.63 20.19 -12.70
CA LYS A 219 -8.90 20.87 -11.42
C LYS A 219 -7.65 21.11 -10.57
N ILE A 220 -6.55 21.50 -11.18
CA ILE A 220 -5.25 21.75 -10.54
C ILE A 220 -4.68 23.10 -10.95
N TRP A 221 -3.90 23.71 -10.04
CA TRP A 221 -3.04 24.85 -10.35
C TRP A 221 -1.68 24.34 -10.82
N TRP A 222 -1.16 24.88 -11.93
CA TRP A 222 0.12 24.46 -12.50
C TRP A 222 0.90 25.64 -13.09
N ARG A 223 2.23 25.52 -13.12
CA ARG A 223 3.13 26.42 -13.85
C ARG A 223 4.27 25.62 -14.46
N ALA A 224 4.87 26.12 -15.54
CA ALA A 224 6.11 25.56 -16.08
C ALA A 224 7.25 25.79 -15.07
N ALA A 225 8.16 24.81 -14.97
CA ALA A 225 9.33 24.89 -14.12
C ALA A 225 10.40 25.82 -14.71
#